data_0eb60c5ec9ae2779e268e304a4de35d4
#
_entry.id   0eb60c5ec9ae2779e268e304a4de35d4
#
_cell.length_a   1.000
_cell.length_b   1.000
_cell.length_c   1.000
_cell.angle_alpha   90.00
_cell.angle_beta   90.00
_cell.angle_gamma   90.00
#
_symmetry.space_group_name_H-M   'P 1'
#
loop_
_entity.id
_entity.type
_entity.pdbx_description
1 polymer ?
#
loop_
_entity_poly.entity_id
_entity_poly.type
_entity_poly.pdbx_seq_one_letter_code
_entity_poly.pdbx_strand_id
1 'polypeptide(L)'
;MYKRQIQLGADYCCDSAHKMLSGLTGTAYLHVRSDIDATPERVRSAMAMFASTSPSYLMLASLDWCNRELASPLFRERLADVAERLQQLRCILSQKYVFADSEPMHLTIDAAASGFCGTELEAYLQSRHFILEYADCYHVVMLFSAANTPEEIAALQQALEDFAPSQPPAGQKFRLPHPETVCGIREAALAPQEILPVQHSAGRICAAVKVPCPPAVPIVLSGERIDRACIDVCQGYGISTIQVVQ
;
A
#
# COMPACT_ATOMS: atom_id res chain seq x y z
N MET A 1 14.16 12.50 2.29
CA MET A 1 13.70 11.19 1.82
C MET A 1 14.77 10.16 2.13
N TYR A 2 14.45 9.15 2.89
CA TYR A 2 15.40 8.09 3.22
C TYR A 2 15.56 7.18 2.00
N LYS A 3 16.70 7.25 1.34
CA LYS A 3 17.10 6.29 0.29
C LYS A 3 17.54 4.95 0.92
N ARG A 4 16.73 4.46 1.87
CA ARG A 4 17.07 3.25 2.64
C ARG A 4 17.27 2.05 1.73
N GLN A 5 16.44 1.91 0.70
CA GLN A 5 16.51 0.81 -0.26
C GLN A 5 17.86 0.81 -1.00
N ILE A 6 18.33 1.97 -1.45
CA ILE A 6 19.65 2.11 -2.10
C ILE A 6 20.77 1.80 -1.11
N GLN A 7 20.66 2.27 0.15
CA GLN A 7 21.66 1.98 1.21
C GLN A 7 21.69 0.49 1.58
N LEU A 8 20.55 -0.21 1.45
CA LEU A 8 20.43 -1.65 1.67
C LEU A 8 20.85 -2.50 0.46
N GLY A 9 21.33 -1.87 -0.61
CA GLY A 9 21.91 -2.55 -1.76
C GLY A 9 21.01 -2.62 -3.00
N ALA A 10 19.85 -1.97 -3.00
CA ALA A 10 19.03 -1.90 -4.22
C ALA A 10 19.74 -1.05 -5.29
N ASP A 11 19.74 -1.53 -6.54
CA ASP A 11 20.30 -0.80 -7.67
C ASP A 11 19.37 0.31 -8.16
N TYR A 12 18.06 0.06 -8.10
CA TYR A 12 17.00 0.99 -8.48
C TYR A 12 15.92 1.00 -7.41
N CYS A 13 15.30 2.16 -7.19
CA CYS A 13 14.13 2.30 -6.34
C CYS A 13 13.16 3.30 -6.97
N CYS A 14 11.88 2.94 -7.07
CA CYS A 14 10.84 3.84 -7.51
C CYS A 14 9.93 4.18 -6.33
N ASP A 15 9.88 5.46 -5.96
CA ASP A 15 9.13 5.94 -4.81
C ASP A 15 8.00 6.87 -5.24
N SER A 16 6.78 6.61 -4.79
CA SER A 16 5.63 7.48 -5.02
C SER A 16 5.82 8.81 -4.30
N ALA A 17 5.87 9.91 -5.04
CA ALA A 17 5.95 11.25 -4.48
C ALA A 17 4.60 11.71 -3.91
N HIS A 18 3.49 11.24 -4.48
CA HIS A 18 2.13 11.67 -4.13
C HIS A 18 1.57 11.06 -2.83
N LYS A 19 2.25 10.08 -2.23
CA LYS A 19 1.75 9.46 -0.97
C LYS A 19 2.18 10.22 0.27
N MET A 20 3.43 10.68 0.33
CA MET A 20 3.99 11.32 1.53
C MET A 20 4.57 12.70 1.28
N LEU A 21 4.70 13.12 0.03
CA LEU A 21 5.12 14.44 -0.38
C LEU A 21 3.96 15.17 -1.05
N SER A 22 4.14 16.46 -1.31
CA SER A 22 3.13 17.31 -1.95
C SER A 22 2.98 17.12 -3.46
N GLY A 23 3.48 16.00 -4.00
CA GLY A 23 3.34 15.65 -5.41
C GLY A 23 1.90 15.28 -5.77
N LEU A 24 1.43 15.68 -6.96
CA LEU A 24 0.13 15.28 -7.48
C LEU A 24 0.08 13.77 -7.78
N THR A 25 -1.11 13.18 -7.68
CA THR A 25 -1.32 11.75 -7.92
C THR A 25 -0.73 11.31 -9.26
N GLY A 26 0.03 10.22 -9.23
CA GLY A 26 0.75 9.67 -10.38
C GLY A 26 2.21 10.11 -10.48
N THR A 27 2.68 11.02 -9.61
CA THR A 27 4.09 11.41 -9.56
C THR A 27 4.93 10.42 -8.75
N ALA A 28 6.14 10.17 -9.23
CA ALA A 28 7.11 9.30 -8.58
C ALA A 28 8.55 9.76 -8.87
N TYR A 29 9.48 9.29 -8.03
CA TYR A 29 10.93 9.43 -8.26
C TYR A 29 11.53 8.07 -8.56
N LEU A 30 12.39 8.01 -9.56
CA LEU A 30 13.29 6.89 -9.78
C LEU A 30 14.66 7.24 -9.22
N HIS A 31 15.09 6.50 -8.22
CA HIS A 31 16.44 6.57 -7.67
C HIS A 31 17.31 5.47 -8.27
N VAL A 32 18.50 5.84 -8.66
CA VAL A 32 19.49 4.93 -9.24
C VAL A 32 20.76 5.01 -8.38
N ARG A 33 21.31 3.87 -8.02
CA ARG A 33 22.58 3.77 -7.28
C ARG A 33 23.72 4.26 -8.16
N SER A 34 24.61 5.07 -7.61
CA SER A 34 25.64 5.78 -8.39
C SER A 34 26.82 4.90 -8.84
N ASP A 35 26.98 3.73 -8.23
CA ASP A 35 28.10 2.81 -8.45
C ASP A 35 27.75 1.61 -9.37
N ILE A 36 26.60 1.65 -10.05
CA ILE A 36 26.21 0.64 -11.02
C ILE A 36 26.50 1.11 -12.46
N ASP A 37 26.61 0.16 -13.39
CA ASP A 37 26.80 0.44 -14.81
C ASP A 37 25.46 0.89 -15.46
N ALA A 38 24.96 2.06 -15.05
CA ALA A 38 23.75 2.67 -15.58
C ALA A 38 23.92 4.19 -15.68
N THR A 39 24.30 4.66 -16.86
CA THR A 39 24.42 6.11 -17.09
C THR A 39 23.04 6.78 -17.07
N PRO A 40 22.94 8.07 -16.67
CA PRO A 40 21.68 8.81 -16.70
C PRO A 40 21.01 8.80 -18.10
N GLU A 41 21.78 8.82 -19.19
CA GLU A 41 21.28 8.77 -20.57
C GLU A 41 20.62 7.43 -20.85
N ARG A 42 21.24 6.34 -20.45
CA ARG A 42 20.69 4.98 -20.62
C ARG A 42 19.37 4.81 -19.86
N VAL A 43 19.32 5.31 -18.63
CA VAL A 43 18.10 5.27 -17.80
C VAL A 43 16.99 6.11 -18.47
N ARG A 44 17.29 7.34 -18.91
CA ARG A 44 16.31 8.19 -19.62
C ARG A 44 15.82 7.56 -20.89
N SER A 45 16.71 6.95 -21.68
CA SER A 45 16.33 6.25 -22.92
C SER A 45 15.39 5.06 -22.63
N ALA A 46 15.66 4.28 -21.59
CA ALA A 46 14.78 3.19 -21.20
C ALA A 46 13.41 3.69 -20.73
N MET A 47 13.37 4.75 -19.92
CA MET A 47 12.11 5.39 -19.49
C MET A 47 11.31 5.93 -20.68
N ALA A 48 11.99 6.53 -21.68
CA ALA A 48 11.32 7.11 -22.84
C ALA A 48 10.56 6.08 -23.69
N MET A 49 10.89 4.79 -23.62
CA MET A 49 10.15 3.73 -24.33
C MET A 49 8.72 3.54 -23.78
N PHE A 50 8.47 3.94 -22.52
CA PHE A 50 7.20 3.75 -21.83
C PHE A 50 6.55 5.08 -21.41
N ALA A 51 7.29 6.19 -21.49
CA ALA A 51 6.82 7.50 -21.07
C ALA A 51 5.91 8.15 -22.13
N SER A 52 5.05 9.06 -21.66
CA SER A 52 4.26 9.90 -22.53
C SER A 52 5.12 10.97 -23.21
N THR A 53 4.84 11.26 -24.50
CA THR A 53 5.42 12.40 -25.23
C THR A 53 4.76 13.73 -24.84
N SER A 54 3.67 13.69 -24.06
CA SER A 54 2.92 14.87 -23.59
C SER A 54 2.86 14.90 -22.06
N PRO A 55 3.97 15.24 -21.39
CA PRO A 55 4.01 15.26 -19.93
C PRO A 55 3.09 16.35 -19.38
N SER A 56 2.43 16.07 -18.26
CA SER A 56 1.66 17.09 -17.54
C SER A 56 2.59 18.08 -16.84
N TYR A 57 2.54 19.34 -17.22
CA TYR A 57 3.32 20.39 -16.58
C TYR A 57 2.91 20.62 -15.11
N LEU A 58 1.63 20.37 -14.76
CA LEU A 58 1.18 20.45 -13.37
C LEU A 58 1.86 19.38 -12.50
N MET A 59 1.98 18.16 -13.02
CA MET A 59 2.68 17.08 -12.31
C MET A 59 4.17 17.39 -12.17
N LEU A 60 4.81 17.91 -13.22
CA LEU A 60 6.22 18.32 -13.16
C LEU A 60 6.44 19.46 -12.18
N ALA A 61 5.57 20.48 -12.18
CA ALA A 61 5.64 21.59 -11.22
C ALA A 61 5.45 21.10 -9.77
N SER A 62 4.56 20.11 -9.54
CA SER A 62 4.39 19.53 -8.21
C SER A 62 5.63 18.78 -7.73
N LEU A 63 6.34 18.08 -8.62
CA LEU A 63 7.63 17.44 -8.30
C LEU A 63 8.73 18.46 -8.01
N ASP A 64 8.77 19.58 -8.73
CA ASP A 64 9.71 20.66 -8.45
C ASP A 64 9.44 21.28 -7.09
N TRP A 65 8.17 21.47 -6.75
CA TRP A 65 7.78 21.90 -5.39
C TRP A 65 8.23 20.90 -4.32
N CYS A 66 8.03 19.59 -4.52
CA CYS A 66 8.56 18.58 -3.61
C CYS A 66 10.08 18.69 -3.41
N ASN A 67 10.83 18.95 -4.48
CA ASN A 67 12.29 19.14 -4.38
C ASN A 67 12.65 20.31 -3.48
N ARG A 68 11.91 21.43 -3.56
CA ARG A 68 12.10 22.60 -2.70
C ARG A 68 11.79 22.29 -1.23
N GLU A 69 10.68 21.57 -0.97
CA GLU A 69 10.33 21.14 0.38
C GLU A 69 11.38 20.20 0.97
N LEU A 70 11.83 19.21 0.24
CA LEU A 70 12.87 18.26 0.67
C LEU A 70 14.21 18.92 0.96
N ALA A 71 14.52 20.03 0.29
CA ALA A 71 15.71 20.83 0.54
C ALA A 71 15.59 21.70 1.81
N SER A 72 14.37 21.94 2.30
CA SER A 72 14.11 22.81 3.44
C SER A 72 14.45 22.11 4.76
N PRO A 73 15.20 22.77 5.67
CA PRO A 73 15.38 22.30 7.05
C PRO A 73 14.05 22.09 7.78
N LEU A 74 13.10 23.01 7.58
CA LEU A 74 11.77 22.97 8.21
C LEU A 74 10.99 21.69 7.87
N PHE A 75 11.12 21.17 6.65
CA PHE A 75 10.49 19.89 6.27
C PHE A 75 11.03 18.74 7.11
N ARG A 76 12.34 18.69 7.33
CA ARG A 76 12.98 17.65 8.15
C ARG A 76 12.58 17.74 9.62
N GLU A 77 12.48 18.95 10.14
CA GLU A 77 12.03 19.19 11.52
C GLU A 77 10.59 18.71 11.71
N ARG A 78 9.68 19.08 10.81
CA ARG A 78 8.28 18.62 10.84
C ARG A 78 8.17 17.11 10.73
N LEU A 79 8.93 16.50 9.82
CA LEU A 79 8.93 15.04 9.67
C LEU A 79 9.39 14.33 10.95
N ALA A 80 10.42 14.87 11.62
CA ALA A 80 10.91 14.34 12.88
C ALA A 80 9.90 14.52 14.01
N ASP A 81 9.25 15.69 14.12
CA ASP A 81 8.20 15.94 15.12
C ASP A 81 7.02 14.99 14.96
N VAL A 82 6.51 14.80 13.73
CA VAL A 82 5.44 13.84 13.47
C VAL A 82 5.85 12.42 13.84
N ALA A 83 7.05 11.97 13.45
CA ALA A 83 7.54 10.64 13.78
C ALA A 83 7.65 10.42 15.29
N GLU A 84 8.12 11.41 16.05
CA GLU A 84 8.19 11.37 17.52
C GLU A 84 6.79 11.27 18.15
N ARG A 85 5.85 12.09 17.70
CA ARG A 85 4.45 12.05 18.19
C ARG A 85 3.78 10.71 17.91
N LEU A 86 4.01 10.12 16.74
CA LEU A 86 3.50 8.78 16.42
C LEU A 86 4.12 7.71 17.31
N GLN A 87 5.39 7.84 17.65
CA GLN A 87 6.01 6.93 18.61
C GLN A 87 5.42 7.07 20.02
N GLN A 88 5.17 8.30 20.47
CA GLN A 88 4.50 8.56 21.75
C GLN A 88 3.07 8.00 21.75
N LEU A 89 2.30 8.20 20.65
CA LEU A 89 0.96 7.65 20.48
C LEU A 89 0.96 6.11 20.57
N ARG A 90 1.91 5.44 19.90
CA ARG A 90 2.07 3.97 20.03
C ARG A 90 2.28 3.55 21.49
N CYS A 91 3.16 4.26 22.21
CA CYS A 91 3.42 3.95 23.62
C CYS A 91 2.16 4.14 24.50
N ILE A 92 1.45 5.24 24.31
CA ILE A 92 0.23 5.54 25.09
C ILE A 92 -0.85 4.49 24.83
N LEU A 93 -1.07 4.12 23.58
CA LEU A 93 -2.13 3.22 23.15
C LEU A 93 -1.75 1.73 23.21
N SER A 94 -0.53 1.38 23.60
CA SER A 94 -0.02 0.00 23.63
C SER A 94 -0.80 -0.95 24.55
N GLN A 95 -1.53 -0.41 25.54
CA GLN A 95 -2.41 -1.21 26.42
C GLN A 95 -3.73 -1.60 25.73
N LYS A 96 -4.13 -0.87 24.70
CA LYS A 96 -5.39 -1.06 23.99
C LYS A 96 -5.23 -1.70 22.62
N TYR A 97 -4.12 -1.41 21.95
CA TYR A 97 -3.86 -1.84 20.59
C TYR A 97 -2.53 -2.58 20.46
N VAL A 98 -2.53 -3.62 19.64
CA VAL A 98 -1.31 -4.28 19.17
C VAL A 98 -0.88 -3.61 17.88
N PHE A 99 0.28 -2.97 17.90
CA PHE A 99 0.86 -2.34 16.72
C PHE A 99 1.79 -3.31 16.01
N ALA A 100 1.61 -3.46 14.71
CA ALA A 100 2.57 -4.18 13.87
C ALA A 100 3.83 -3.33 13.66
N ASP A 101 4.98 -3.99 13.45
CA ASP A 101 6.21 -3.31 13.07
C ASP A 101 6.03 -2.63 11.71
N SER A 102 6.34 -1.35 11.66
CA SER A 102 6.13 -0.52 10.49
C SER A 102 7.12 0.65 10.46
N GLU A 103 7.20 1.33 9.33
CA GLU A 103 8.01 2.55 9.20
C GLU A 103 7.50 3.66 10.12
N PRO A 104 8.38 4.61 10.54
CA PRO A 104 8.01 5.65 11.51
C PRO A 104 6.76 6.45 11.15
N MET A 105 6.51 6.67 9.85
CA MET A 105 5.38 7.44 9.33
C MET A 105 4.14 6.60 9.02
N HIS A 106 4.17 5.30 9.32
CA HIS A 106 3.01 4.42 9.26
C HIS A 106 2.56 4.05 10.66
N LEU A 107 1.27 4.00 10.89
CA LEU A 107 0.68 3.42 12.09
C LEU A 107 -0.16 2.23 11.66
N THR A 108 0.33 1.03 11.93
CA THR A 108 -0.36 -0.22 11.57
C THR A 108 -0.85 -0.90 12.85
N ILE A 109 -2.16 -1.03 12.97
CA ILE A 109 -2.81 -1.75 14.07
C ILE A 109 -3.13 -3.17 13.60
N ASP A 110 -2.68 -4.19 14.34
CA ASP A 110 -3.20 -5.56 14.21
C ASP A 110 -4.55 -5.62 14.95
N ALA A 111 -5.63 -5.40 14.21
CA ALA A 111 -6.98 -5.34 14.75
C ALA A 111 -7.41 -6.68 15.36
N ALA A 112 -7.06 -7.79 14.69
CA ALA A 112 -7.37 -9.13 15.18
C ALA A 112 -6.67 -9.43 16.50
N ALA A 113 -5.37 -9.11 16.61
CA ALA A 113 -4.64 -9.26 17.87
C ALA A 113 -5.10 -8.28 18.95
N SER A 114 -5.66 -7.13 18.56
CA SER A 114 -6.26 -6.14 19.46
C SER A 114 -7.70 -6.48 19.89
N GLY A 115 -8.30 -7.54 19.32
CA GLY A 115 -9.59 -8.06 19.74
C GLY A 115 -10.82 -7.49 19.03
N PHE A 116 -10.65 -6.93 17.82
CA PHE A 116 -11.76 -6.37 17.03
C PHE A 116 -11.57 -6.57 15.52
N CYS A 117 -12.60 -6.22 14.73
CA CYS A 117 -12.53 -6.20 13.26
C CYS A 117 -12.05 -4.83 12.78
N GLY A 118 -10.99 -4.79 11.94
CA GLY A 118 -10.39 -3.53 11.50
C GLY A 118 -11.33 -2.65 10.68
N THR A 119 -12.27 -3.23 9.92
CA THR A 119 -13.27 -2.46 9.16
C THR A 119 -14.26 -1.73 10.08
N GLU A 120 -14.46 -2.19 11.31
CA GLU A 120 -15.26 -1.47 12.30
C GLU A 120 -14.55 -0.20 12.78
N LEU A 121 -13.24 -0.30 13.05
CA LEU A 121 -12.42 0.88 13.38
C LEU A 121 -12.35 1.86 12.21
N GLU A 122 -12.24 1.36 10.98
CA GLU A 122 -12.29 2.21 9.78
C GLU A 122 -13.59 3.01 9.72
N ALA A 123 -14.75 2.35 9.80
CA ALA A 123 -16.05 3.02 9.76
C ALA A 123 -16.21 4.07 10.88
N TYR A 124 -15.72 3.75 12.08
CA TYR A 124 -15.72 4.66 13.21
C TYR A 124 -14.86 5.89 12.96
N LEU A 125 -13.63 5.71 12.47
CA LEU A 125 -12.71 6.82 12.17
C LEU A 125 -13.19 7.65 10.99
N GLN A 126 -13.75 7.04 9.94
CA GLN A 126 -14.37 7.76 8.82
C GLN A 126 -15.53 8.65 9.27
N SER A 127 -16.35 8.21 10.23
CA SER A 127 -17.43 9.02 10.80
C SER A 127 -16.92 10.27 11.53
N ARG A 128 -15.62 10.32 11.85
CA ARG A 128 -14.89 11.43 12.48
C ARG A 128 -13.95 12.15 11.51
N HIS A 129 -14.15 11.93 10.20
CA HIS A 129 -13.36 12.56 9.14
C HIS A 129 -11.89 12.14 9.06
N PHE A 130 -11.51 11.02 9.64
CA PHE A 130 -10.20 10.39 9.39
C PHE A 130 -10.32 9.43 8.21
N ILE A 131 -9.47 9.63 7.20
CA ILE A 131 -9.36 8.76 6.03
C ILE A 131 -8.13 7.90 6.20
N LEU A 132 -8.30 6.59 6.10
CA LEU A 132 -7.22 5.63 6.29
C LEU A 132 -6.58 5.26 4.94
N GLU A 133 -5.33 4.80 4.96
CA GLU A 133 -4.68 4.26 3.76
C GLU A 133 -5.27 2.89 3.40
N TYR A 134 -5.54 2.05 4.41
CA TYR A 134 -6.07 0.71 4.21
C TYR A 134 -6.73 0.18 5.49
N ALA A 135 -7.78 -0.60 5.33
CA ALA A 135 -8.31 -1.44 6.40
C ALA A 135 -8.89 -2.74 5.83
N ASP A 136 -8.68 -3.81 6.57
CA ASP A 136 -9.38 -5.08 6.42
C ASP A 136 -9.80 -5.61 7.80
N CYS A 137 -10.33 -6.83 7.87
CA CYS A 137 -10.73 -7.41 9.15
C CYS A 137 -9.57 -7.62 10.13
N TYR A 138 -8.33 -7.64 9.65
CA TYR A 138 -7.14 -7.99 10.44
C TYR A 138 -6.26 -6.80 10.77
N HIS A 139 -6.19 -5.81 9.87
CA HIS A 139 -5.27 -4.67 9.99
C HIS A 139 -5.95 -3.36 9.66
N VAL A 140 -5.45 -2.30 10.30
CA VAL A 140 -5.76 -0.91 9.94
C VAL A 140 -4.44 -0.19 9.74
N VAL A 141 -4.27 0.46 8.59
CA VAL A 141 -3.04 1.17 8.21
C VAL A 141 -3.34 2.64 8.02
N MET A 142 -2.62 3.47 8.75
CA MET A 142 -2.65 4.93 8.64
C MET A 142 -1.30 5.43 8.16
N LEU A 143 -1.33 6.36 7.22
CA LEU A 143 -0.16 6.96 6.60
C LEU A 143 -0.08 8.44 6.98
N PHE A 144 1.08 8.86 7.43
CA PHE A 144 1.32 10.25 7.88
C PHE A 144 2.39 10.90 7.02
N SER A 145 2.36 12.22 6.99
CA SER A 145 3.31 13.06 6.28
C SER A 145 3.78 14.22 7.16
N ALA A 146 4.77 14.97 6.70
CA ALA A 146 5.22 16.20 7.38
C ALA A 146 4.16 17.32 7.42
N ALA A 147 3.01 17.12 6.74
CA ALA A 147 1.90 18.08 6.75
C ALA A 147 0.93 17.86 7.91
N ASN A 148 0.95 16.69 8.57
CA ASN A 148 0.08 16.44 9.71
C ASN A 148 0.46 17.32 10.89
N THR A 149 -0.58 17.94 11.49
CA THR A 149 -0.39 18.85 12.62
C THR A 149 -0.44 18.11 13.96
N PRO A 150 0.14 18.68 15.04
CA PRO A 150 0.01 18.13 16.38
C PRO A 150 -1.43 17.93 16.83
N GLU A 151 -2.33 18.86 16.45
CA GLU A 151 -3.75 18.83 16.79
C GLU A 151 -4.47 17.67 16.10
N GLU A 152 -4.15 17.37 14.82
CA GLU A 152 -4.70 16.23 14.11
C GLU A 152 -4.27 14.92 14.75
N ILE A 153 -3.00 14.80 15.15
CA ILE A 153 -2.48 13.60 15.84
C ILE A 153 -3.13 13.44 17.21
N ALA A 154 -3.31 14.51 17.97
CA ALA A 154 -4.00 14.48 19.25
C ALA A 154 -5.49 14.11 19.10
N ALA A 155 -6.17 14.65 18.09
CA ALA A 155 -7.56 14.28 17.80
C ALA A 155 -7.68 12.80 17.39
N LEU A 156 -6.73 12.27 16.61
CA LEU A 156 -6.68 10.84 16.29
C LEU A 156 -6.45 9.99 17.55
N GLN A 157 -5.52 10.40 18.41
CA GLN A 157 -5.27 9.70 19.67
C GLN A 157 -6.55 9.61 20.49
N GLN A 158 -7.26 10.73 20.67
CA GLN A 158 -8.53 10.76 21.42
C GLN A 158 -9.58 9.84 20.77
N ALA A 159 -9.71 9.88 19.44
CA ALA A 159 -10.63 9.01 18.72
C ALA A 159 -10.29 7.51 18.93
N LEU A 160 -9.01 7.16 18.94
CA LEU A 160 -8.57 5.79 19.22
C LEU A 160 -8.80 5.40 20.68
N GLU A 161 -8.63 6.32 21.64
CA GLU A 161 -8.95 6.08 23.05
C GLU A 161 -10.44 5.84 23.28
N ASP A 162 -11.29 6.59 22.59
CA ASP A 162 -12.75 6.54 22.71
C ASP A 162 -13.38 5.34 21.96
N PHE A 163 -12.68 4.75 21.01
CA PHE A 163 -13.19 3.63 20.22
C PHE A 163 -13.54 2.44 21.14
N ALA A 164 -14.78 1.97 21.07
CA ALA A 164 -15.26 0.79 21.77
C ALA A 164 -15.76 -0.23 20.74
N PRO A 165 -15.03 -1.32 20.51
CA PRO A 165 -15.41 -2.32 19.52
C PRO A 165 -16.69 -3.05 19.94
N SER A 166 -17.56 -3.33 18.98
CA SER A 166 -18.79 -4.08 19.16
C SER A 166 -18.77 -5.43 18.44
N GLN A 167 -17.89 -5.57 17.45
CA GLN A 167 -17.74 -6.78 16.65
C GLN A 167 -16.53 -7.60 17.14
N PRO A 168 -16.66 -8.93 17.18
CA PRO A 168 -15.53 -9.80 17.51
C PRO A 168 -14.43 -9.67 16.45
N PRO A 169 -13.18 -10.00 16.80
CA PRO A 169 -12.11 -10.05 15.84
C PRO A 169 -12.42 -11.05 14.73
N ALA A 170 -11.85 -10.79 13.55
CA ALA A 170 -11.91 -11.75 12.47
C ALA A 170 -11.32 -13.10 12.90
N GLY A 171 -11.85 -14.16 12.35
CA GLY A 171 -11.33 -15.51 12.56
C GLY A 171 -9.88 -15.68 12.09
N GLN A 172 -9.47 -16.91 11.83
CA GLN A 172 -8.10 -17.22 11.43
C GLN A 172 -7.70 -16.43 10.18
N LYS A 173 -6.51 -15.77 10.24
CA LYS A 173 -5.91 -15.10 9.08
C LYS A 173 -5.71 -16.12 7.94
N PHE A 174 -6.09 -15.72 6.74
CA PHE A 174 -5.83 -16.51 5.55
C PHE A 174 -4.33 -16.64 5.32
N ARG A 175 -3.90 -17.85 4.94
CA ARG A 175 -2.57 -18.03 4.37
C ARG A 175 -2.67 -17.79 2.87
N LEU A 176 -1.67 -17.10 2.32
CA LEU A 176 -1.56 -16.95 0.86
C LEU A 176 -1.44 -18.35 0.24
N PRO A 177 -2.25 -18.65 -0.77
CA PRO A 177 -2.14 -19.92 -1.49
C PRO A 177 -0.84 -19.97 -2.30
N HIS A 178 -0.45 -21.17 -2.69
CA HIS A 178 0.66 -21.42 -3.62
C HIS A 178 0.15 -22.22 -4.81
N PRO A 179 -0.62 -21.60 -5.71
CA PRO A 179 -1.26 -22.28 -6.82
C PRO A 179 -0.24 -22.78 -7.84
N GLU A 180 -0.64 -23.83 -8.60
CA GLU A 180 0.18 -24.40 -9.65
C GLU A 180 0.34 -23.43 -10.83
N THR A 181 1.56 -23.16 -11.27
CA THR A 181 1.82 -22.45 -12.52
C THR A 181 1.61 -23.38 -13.70
N VAL A 182 0.66 -23.06 -14.57
CA VAL A 182 0.25 -23.87 -15.74
C VAL A 182 0.88 -23.34 -17.03
N CYS A 183 0.95 -22.00 -17.18
CA CYS A 183 1.55 -21.35 -18.36
C CYS A 183 2.19 -20.01 -17.96
N GLY A 184 2.86 -19.37 -18.91
CA GLY A 184 3.51 -18.10 -18.68
C GLY A 184 2.52 -16.95 -18.41
N ILE A 185 2.90 -16.00 -17.55
CA ILE A 185 2.07 -14.81 -17.23
C ILE A 185 1.62 -14.10 -18.52
N ARG A 186 2.55 -13.86 -19.46
CA ARG A 186 2.24 -13.19 -20.72
C ARG A 186 1.24 -13.96 -21.56
N GLU A 187 1.37 -15.28 -21.61
CA GLU A 187 0.49 -16.16 -22.36
C GLU A 187 -0.95 -16.08 -21.83
N ALA A 188 -1.14 -16.24 -20.53
CA ALA A 188 -2.46 -16.12 -19.90
C ALA A 188 -3.05 -14.72 -20.00
N ALA A 189 -2.23 -13.69 -19.79
CA ALA A 189 -2.68 -12.30 -19.81
C ALA A 189 -3.12 -11.79 -21.19
N LEU A 190 -2.60 -12.38 -22.27
CA LEU A 190 -2.94 -12.03 -23.66
C LEU A 190 -3.88 -13.03 -24.33
N ALA A 191 -4.22 -14.15 -23.69
CA ALA A 191 -5.21 -15.09 -24.17
C ALA A 191 -6.61 -14.48 -24.18
N PRO A 192 -7.57 -15.06 -24.94
CA PRO A 192 -8.98 -14.75 -24.76
C PRO A 192 -9.41 -14.97 -23.31
N GLN A 193 -10.18 -14.03 -22.76
CA GLN A 193 -10.49 -14.00 -21.34
C GLN A 193 -12.00 -13.92 -21.13
N GLU A 194 -12.46 -14.45 -20.01
CA GLU A 194 -13.80 -14.23 -19.48
C GLU A 194 -13.75 -13.88 -17.98
N ILE A 195 -14.82 -13.24 -17.51
CA ILE A 195 -14.98 -12.90 -16.09
C ILE A 195 -15.96 -13.90 -15.49
N LEU A 196 -15.54 -14.56 -14.43
CA LEU A 196 -16.39 -15.52 -13.70
C LEU A 196 -16.62 -15.05 -12.27
N PRO A 197 -17.76 -15.41 -11.65
CA PRO A 197 -17.86 -15.39 -10.20
C PRO A 197 -16.75 -16.25 -9.59
N VAL A 198 -16.09 -15.75 -8.55
CA VAL A 198 -14.93 -16.44 -7.91
C VAL A 198 -15.27 -17.89 -7.53
N GLN A 199 -16.48 -18.13 -7.02
CA GLN A 199 -16.94 -19.48 -6.65
C GLN A 199 -17.00 -20.48 -7.81
N HIS A 200 -17.06 -20.02 -9.05
CA HIS A 200 -17.13 -20.84 -10.25
C HIS A 200 -15.79 -20.93 -11.00
N SER A 201 -14.72 -20.38 -10.43
CA SER A 201 -13.40 -20.33 -11.07
C SER A 201 -12.48 -21.49 -10.73
N ALA A 202 -12.91 -22.46 -9.92
CA ALA A 202 -12.09 -23.61 -9.54
C ALA A 202 -11.55 -24.37 -10.76
N GLY A 203 -10.24 -24.63 -10.77
CA GLY A 203 -9.55 -25.33 -11.85
C GLY A 203 -9.25 -24.49 -13.09
N ARG A 204 -9.81 -23.29 -13.20
CA ARG A 204 -9.53 -22.36 -14.31
C ARG A 204 -8.16 -21.72 -14.14
N ILE A 205 -7.59 -21.24 -15.24
CA ILE A 205 -6.32 -20.51 -15.26
C ILE A 205 -6.59 -19.02 -15.08
N CYS A 206 -5.97 -18.39 -14.09
CA CYS A 206 -6.08 -16.96 -13.87
C CYS A 206 -5.50 -16.19 -15.06
N ALA A 207 -6.20 -15.14 -15.48
CA ALA A 207 -5.76 -14.20 -16.51
C ALA A 207 -5.71 -12.75 -16.00
N ALA A 208 -5.93 -12.55 -14.70
CA ALA A 208 -5.96 -11.22 -14.09
C ALA A 208 -4.58 -10.56 -14.12
N VAL A 209 -4.49 -9.40 -14.77
CA VAL A 209 -3.25 -8.59 -14.83
C VAL A 209 -3.19 -7.54 -13.71
N LYS A 210 -4.31 -7.28 -13.05
CA LYS A 210 -4.41 -6.32 -11.95
C LYS A 210 -4.42 -7.05 -10.62
N VAL A 211 -3.55 -6.60 -9.73
CA VAL A 211 -3.55 -6.99 -8.32
C VAL A 211 -4.19 -5.86 -7.54
N PRO A 212 -5.19 -6.14 -6.67
CA PRO A 212 -5.76 -5.11 -5.80
C PRO A 212 -4.68 -4.40 -4.99
N CYS A 213 -4.69 -3.09 -4.97
CA CYS A 213 -3.74 -2.28 -4.23
C CYS A 213 -4.50 -1.17 -3.48
N PRO A 214 -4.30 -1.08 -2.18
CA PRO A 214 -3.55 -1.92 -1.24
C PRO A 214 -4.14 -3.33 -1.08
N PRO A 215 -3.33 -4.34 -0.66
CA PRO A 215 -1.90 -4.29 -0.34
C PRO A 215 -0.98 -4.63 -1.51
N ALA A 216 -1.48 -4.79 -2.74
CA ALA A 216 -0.72 -5.22 -3.93
C ALA A 216 -0.04 -6.59 -3.79
N VAL A 217 -0.63 -7.48 -2.98
CA VAL A 217 -0.19 -8.86 -2.80
C VAL A 217 -1.10 -9.76 -3.61
N PRO A 218 -0.61 -10.44 -4.65
CA PRO A 218 -1.44 -11.30 -5.47
C PRO A 218 -1.86 -12.56 -4.70
N ILE A 219 -3.14 -12.90 -4.77
CA ILE A 219 -3.68 -14.18 -4.28
C ILE A 219 -3.37 -15.28 -5.29
N VAL A 220 -3.51 -14.97 -6.57
CA VAL A 220 -3.23 -15.83 -7.71
C VAL A 220 -2.75 -14.96 -8.87
N LEU A 221 -1.72 -15.38 -9.59
CA LEU A 221 -1.14 -14.67 -10.74
C LEU A 221 -1.70 -15.20 -12.06
N SER A 222 -1.61 -14.37 -13.12
CA SER A 222 -1.89 -14.85 -14.49
C SER A 222 -1.03 -16.06 -14.81
N GLY A 223 -1.65 -17.12 -15.36
CA GLY A 223 -1.00 -18.37 -15.69
C GLY A 223 -1.04 -19.43 -14.59
N GLU A 224 -1.54 -19.09 -13.41
CA GLU A 224 -1.72 -20.03 -12.30
C GLU A 224 -3.13 -20.61 -12.29
N ARG A 225 -3.26 -21.85 -11.80
CA ARG A 225 -4.53 -22.56 -11.64
C ARG A 225 -5.21 -22.14 -10.35
N ILE A 226 -6.42 -21.63 -10.46
CA ILE A 226 -7.23 -21.23 -9.31
C ILE A 226 -7.69 -22.50 -8.57
N ASP A 227 -7.19 -22.70 -7.37
CA ASP A 227 -7.61 -23.77 -6.48
C ASP A 227 -8.64 -23.30 -5.44
N ARG A 228 -9.05 -24.20 -4.56
CA ARG A 228 -10.01 -23.90 -3.51
C ARG A 228 -9.47 -22.87 -2.52
N ALA A 229 -8.18 -22.93 -2.20
CA ALA A 229 -7.56 -21.97 -1.27
C ALA A 229 -7.56 -20.55 -1.85
N CYS A 230 -7.30 -20.40 -3.17
CA CYS A 230 -7.44 -19.11 -3.85
C CYS A 230 -8.86 -18.54 -3.73
N ILE A 231 -9.88 -19.40 -3.94
CA ILE A 231 -11.29 -18.98 -3.84
C ILE A 231 -11.63 -18.53 -2.42
N ASP A 232 -11.23 -19.30 -1.41
CA ASP A 232 -11.54 -18.98 -0.01
C ASP A 232 -10.89 -17.66 0.41
N VAL A 233 -9.66 -17.39 0.00
CA VAL A 233 -8.97 -16.11 0.26
C VAL A 233 -9.66 -14.96 -0.49
N CYS A 234 -9.97 -15.13 -1.77
CA CYS A 234 -10.69 -14.12 -2.56
C CYS A 234 -12.02 -13.73 -1.90
N GLN A 235 -12.79 -14.72 -1.48
CA GLN A 235 -14.07 -14.49 -0.81
C GLN A 235 -13.91 -13.79 0.53
N GLY A 236 -12.88 -14.17 1.31
CA GLY A 236 -12.56 -13.54 2.59
C GLY A 236 -12.20 -12.06 2.47
N TYR A 237 -11.64 -11.65 1.32
CA TYR A 237 -11.36 -10.25 0.99
C TYR A 237 -12.46 -9.57 0.16
N GLY A 238 -13.65 -10.21 0.02
CA GLY A 238 -14.78 -9.62 -0.70
C GLY A 238 -14.63 -9.56 -2.22
N ILE A 239 -13.66 -10.28 -2.79
CA ILE A 239 -13.47 -10.37 -4.24
C ILE A 239 -14.56 -11.31 -4.79
N SER A 240 -15.48 -10.76 -5.56
CA SER A 240 -16.64 -11.50 -6.07
C SER A 240 -16.43 -12.11 -7.46
N THR A 241 -15.54 -11.53 -8.28
CA THR A 241 -15.29 -11.93 -9.66
C THR A 241 -13.80 -12.00 -9.95
N ILE A 242 -13.42 -12.85 -10.91
CA ILE A 242 -12.03 -13.02 -11.35
C ILE A 242 -11.97 -13.24 -12.86
N GLN A 243 -10.91 -12.71 -13.50
CA GLN A 243 -10.60 -12.95 -14.90
C GLN A 243 -9.89 -14.28 -15.08
N VAL A 244 -10.35 -15.08 -16.03
CA VAL A 244 -9.77 -16.39 -16.37
C VAL A 244 -9.57 -16.54 -17.88
N VAL A 245 -8.65 -17.38 -18.26
CA VAL A 245 -8.47 -17.79 -19.66
C VAL A 245 -9.70 -18.59 -20.09
N GLN A 246 -10.21 -18.31 -21.32
CA GLN A 246 -11.34 -19.04 -21.91
C GLN A 246 -11.01 -20.51 -22.19
#